data_148862ee14d8ce73b5c445a31be24cda
#
_entry.id   148862ee14d8ce73b5c445a31be24cda
#
_cell.length_a   1.000
_cell.length_b   1.000
_cell.length_c   1.000
_cell.angle_alpha   90.00
_cell.angle_beta   90.00
_cell.angle_gamma   90.00
#
_symmetry.space_group_name_H-M   'P 1'
#
loop_
_entity.id
_entity.type
_entity.pdbx_description
1 polymer ?
#
loop_
_entity_poly.entity_id
_entity_poly.type
_entity_poly.pdbx_seq_one_letter_code
_entity_poly.pdbx_strand_id
1 'polypeptide(L)'
;MNAEIIAVGSELLTPHRLDTNSLYLTEQLNLLGVDVIFKDIVGDNLRHLVAAAQHALFRSDIVVFSGGLGPTEDDLTREAVAEALGVSLHRDPEIVAKLEKRFADRGWKMTPNNAKQADIIEGATVLPNPNGTASGQWLSGEFEGRERIVILLPGPPHEMKALFENEVRERLQSKVPPAHLFSRTLKIAMLGESAVDARVAPIYKRYPDVETTILAGAGEIELHFKTRAATLEAAQARADEVAGLVEDELDDAVYSRDGQALEQIVGYWLQMRNATLAAAESCTGGLLAERITSVAGSSRYFLGGAVVYSNELKTELAGVPTEMIERHGAVSREVSAALAEGIRYRCESTLGVGITGVAGPGGGTAEKPVGLVFHAVASDAGTEVIQRNFPGDRKRIRRFASTMALDMVRRKLM
;
A
#
# COMPACT_ATOMS: atom_id res chain seq x y z
N MET A 1 9.41 -21.83 6.74
CA MET A 1 8.44 -21.69 7.84
C MET A 1 7.38 -20.71 7.41
N ASN A 2 6.16 -20.88 7.86
CA ASN A 2 5.07 -19.98 7.63
C ASN A 2 4.59 -19.33 8.95
N ALA A 3 3.87 -18.22 8.84
CA ALA A 3 3.35 -17.50 10.00
C ALA A 3 1.88 -17.10 9.82
N GLU A 4 1.22 -16.93 10.95
CA GLU A 4 -0.10 -16.33 11.08
C GLU A 4 -0.05 -15.18 12.07
N ILE A 5 -0.72 -14.07 11.74
CA ILE A 5 -0.82 -12.90 12.61
C ILE A 5 -2.26 -12.76 13.07
N ILE A 6 -2.46 -12.67 14.38
CA ILE A 6 -3.76 -12.44 15.01
C ILE A 6 -3.73 -11.04 15.65
N ALA A 7 -4.43 -10.10 15.04
CA ALA A 7 -4.66 -8.78 15.60
C ALA A 7 -5.84 -8.83 16.57
N VAL A 8 -5.61 -8.45 17.81
CA VAL A 8 -6.59 -8.53 18.90
C VAL A 8 -7.08 -7.13 19.27
N GLY A 9 -8.39 -6.94 19.19
CA GLY A 9 -9.06 -5.70 19.58
C GLY A 9 -10.40 -5.53 18.90
N SER A 10 -11.47 -5.34 19.66
CA SER A 10 -12.81 -5.14 19.14
C SER A 10 -12.96 -3.87 18.31
N GLU A 11 -12.11 -2.84 18.55
CA GLU A 11 -12.06 -1.61 17.77
C GLU A 11 -11.58 -1.84 16.32
N LEU A 12 -10.77 -2.88 16.08
CA LEU A 12 -10.29 -3.24 14.74
C LEU A 12 -11.40 -3.83 13.85
N LEU A 13 -12.46 -4.33 14.47
CA LEU A 13 -13.66 -4.83 13.77
C LEU A 13 -14.63 -3.70 13.39
N THR A 14 -14.30 -2.45 13.73
CA THR A 14 -15.11 -1.28 13.37
C THR A 14 -14.60 -0.64 12.07
N PRO A 15 -15.44 0.09 11.29
CA PRO A 15 -15.02 0.70 10.03
C PRO A 15 -14.05 1.88 10.19
N HIS A 16 -13.70 2.27 11.43
CA HIS A 16 -12.94 3.49 11.73
C HIS A 16 -11.47 3.21 12.10
N ARG A 17 -11.08 1.95 12.20
CA ARG A 17 -9.72 1.55 12.59
C ARG A 17 -9.12 0.62 11.54
N LEU A 18 -7.84 0.83 11.24
CA LEU A 18 -7.04 -0.02 10.36
C LEU A 18 -6.00 -0.76 11.19
N ASP A 19 -5.85 -2.05 10.93
CA ASP A 19 -4.77 -2.85 11.49
C ASP A 19 -3.45 -2.55 10.76
N THR A 20 -2.69 -1.62 11.30
CA THR A 20 -1.35 -1.27 10.81
C THR A 20 -0.26 -2.17 11.38
N ASN A 21 -0.51 -2.84 12.50
CA ASN A 21 0.45 -3.74 13.14
C ASN A 21 0.70 -4.98 12.27
N SER A 22 -0.35 -5.60 11.76
CA SER A 22 -0.20 -6.78 10.88
C SER A 22 0.53 -6.45 9.58
N LEU A 23 0.39 -5.23 9.04
CA LEU A 23 1.16 -4.81 7.87
C LEU A 23 2.66 -4.77 8.18
N TYR A 24 3.04 -4.12 9.28
CA TYR A 24 4.42 -4.05 9.73
C TYR A 24 5.00 -5.44 10.04
N LEU A 25 4.28 -6.26 10.82
CA LEU A 25 4.72 -7.61 11.16
C LEU A 25 4.90 -8.50 9.92
N THR A 26 4.00 -8.37 8.93
CA THR A 26 4.14 -9.08 7.64
C THR A 26 5.43 -8.69 6.93
N GLU A 27 5.73 -7.40 6.83
CA GLU A 27 6.96 -6.92 6.22
C GLU A 27 8.19 -7.50 6.94
N GLN A 28 8.21 -7.41 8.27
CA GLN A 28 9.35 -7.89 9.06
C GLN A 28 9.54 -9.40 8.99
N LEU A 29 8.46 -10.19 9.05
CA LEU A 29 8.51 -11.63 8.90
C LEU A 29 8.98 -12.05 7.49
N ASN A 30 8.49 -11.37 6.46
CA ASN A 30 8.94 -11.60 5.09
C ASN A 30 10.43 -11.31 4.91
N LEU A 31 10.96 -10.23 5.51
CA LEU A 31 12.41 -9.92 5.50
C LEU A 31 13.25 -11.03 6.18
N LEU A 32 12.67 -11.77 7.12
CA LEU A 32 13.28 -12.93 7.76
C LEU A 32 13.08 -14.24 6.96
N GLY A 33 12.42 -14.19 5.79
CA GLY A 33 12.14 -15.38 4.99
C GLY A 33 10.95 -16.20 5.48
N VAL A 34 10.08 -15.64 6.32
CA VAL A 34 8.86 -16.27 6.81
C VAL A 34 7.66 -15.78 6.01
N ASP A 35 6.89 -16.69 5.42
CA ASP A 35 5.66 -16.36 4.71
C ASP A 35 4.51 -16.16 5.68
N VAL A 36 3.87 -15.01 5.66
CA VAL A 36 2.61 -14.80 6.35
C VAL A 36 1.47 -15.31 5.47
N ILE A 37 0.86 -16.42 5.89
CA ILE A 37 -0.18 -17.10 5.11
C ILE A 37 -1.60 -16.75 5.56
N PHE A 38 -1.76 -16.28 6.81
CA PHE A 38 -3.04 -15.83 7.35
C PHE A 38 -2.86 -14.57 8.20
N LYS A 39 -3.88 -13.72 8.17
CA LYS A 39 -4.05 -12.56 9.06
C LYS A 39 -5.48 -12.55 9.53
N ASP A 40 -5.69 -12.67 10.81
CA ASP A 40 -7.00 -12.64 11.43
C ASP A 40 -7.15 -11.41 12.32
N ILE A 41 -8.33 -10.83 12.36
CA ILE A 41 -8.72 -9.81 13.32
C ILE A 41 -9.77 -10.42 14.24
N VAL A 42 -9.50 -10.44 15.53
CA VAL A 42 -10.35 -11.05 16.54
C VAL A 42 -10.69 -10.03 17.62
N GLY A 43 -11.96 -9.87 17.94
CA GLY A 43 -12.40 -9.02 19.04
C GLY A 43 -12.10 -9.64 20.42
N ASP A 44 -12.24 -8.84 21.46
CA ASP A 44 -11.90 -9.13 22.84
C ASP A 44 -12.91 -10.10 23.48
N ASN A 45 -12.98 -11.31 22.94
CA ASN A 45 -13.84 -12.40 23.43
C ASN A 45 -12.97 -13.67 23.58
N LEU A 46 -12.92 -14.19 24.82
CA LEU A 46 -12.08 -15.33 25.16
C LEU A 46 -12.31 -16.54 24.24
N ARG A 47 -13.57 -16.93 24.01
CA ARG A 47 -13.90 -18.11 23.19
C ARG A 47 -13.44 -17.95 21.73
N HIS A 48 -13.60 -16.74 21.18
CA HIS A 48 -13.16 -16.46 19.81
C HIS A 48 -11.64 -16.45 19.72
N LEU A 49 -10.96 -15.87 20.71
CA LEU A 49 -9.50 -15.83 20.77
C LEU A 49 -8.90 -17.23 20.93
N VAL A 50 -9.47 -18.08 21.80
CA VAL A 50 -9.05 -19.48 21.97
C VAL A 50 -9.21 -20.26 20.67
N ALA A 51 -10.37 -20.14 19.99
CA ALA A 51 -10.59 -20.81 18.72
C ALA A 51 -9.61 -20.36 17.64
N ALA A 52 -9.36 -19.05 17.52
CA ALA A 52 -8.39 -18.50 16.59
C ALA A 52 -6.96 -19.00 16.89
N ALA A 53 -6.56 -19.01 18.17
CA ALA A 53 -5.27 -19.53 18.60
C ALA A 53 -5.11 -21.02 18.24
N GLN A 54 -6.11 -21.87 18.51
CA GLN A 54 -6.08 -23.30 18.19
C GLN A 54 -5.96 -23.52 16.67
N HIS A 55 -6.74 -22.81 15.85
CA HIS A 55 -6.65 -22.91 14.40
C HIS A 55 -5.28 -22.47 13.87
N ALA A 56 -4.74 -21.37 14.39
CA ALA A 56 -3.43 -20.87 14.00
C ALA A 56 -2.30 -21.86 14.38
N LEU A 57 -2.34 -22.40 15.60
CA LEU A 57 -1.38 -23.41 16.08
C LEU A 57 -1.43 -24.71 15.26
N PHE A 58 -2.58 -25.09 14.74
CA PHE A 58 -2.72 -26.28 13.90
C PHE A 58 -2.04 -26.11 12.53
N ARG A 59 -2.13 -24.93 11.90
CA ARG A 59 -1.75 -24.71 10.49
C ARG A 59 -0.48 -23.90 10.27
N SER A 60 0.02 -23.19 11.30
CA SER A 60 1.16 -22.26 11.15
C SER A 60 2.32 -22.63 12.06
N ASP A 61 3.57 -22.45 11.58
CA ASP A 61 4.78 -22.70 12.35
C ASP A 61 5.02 -21.59 13.39
N ILE A 62 4.64 -20.35 13.06
CA ILE A 62 4.79 -19.17 13.89
C ILE A 62 3.44 -18.47 14.01
N VAL A 63 2.99 -18.20 15.24
CA VAL A 63 1.77 -17.45 15.51
C VAL A 63 2.12 -16.17 16.28
N VAL A 64 1.76 -15.01 15.73
CA VAL A 64 2.03 -13.71 16.35
C VAL A 64 0.73 -13.05 16.73
N PHE A 65 0.54 -12.81 18.03
CA PHE A 65 -0.57 -12.01 18.56
C PHE A 65 -0.13 -10.58 18.74
N SER A 66 -0.96 -9.61 18.35
CA SER A 66 -0.74 -8.18 18.55
C SER A 66 -1.97 -7.55 19.19
N GLY A 67 -1.86 -7.16 20.46
CA GLY A 67 -2.95 -6.58 21.26
C GLY A 67 -3.42 -7.49 22.38
N GLY A 68 -4.34 -6.97 23.23
CA GLY A 68 -4.96 -7.70 24.33
C GLY A 68 -4.01 -8.06 25.47
N LEU A 69 -2.91 -7.30 25.66
CA LEU A 69 -1.94 -7.47 26.76
C LEU A 69 -2.01 -6.36 27.83
N GLY A 70 -3.01 -5.53 27.79
CA GLY A 70 -3.21 -4.48 28.77
C GLY A 70 -3.70 -4.98 30.13
N PRO A 71 -4.14 -4.05 31.00
CA PRO A 71 -4.61 -4.37 32.35
C PRO A 71 -6.14 -4.51 32.44
N THR A 72 -6.88 -4.31 31.36
CA THR A 72 -8.34 -4.25 31.39
C THR A 72 -8.96 -5.65 31.33
N GLU A 73 -10.23 -5.78 31.67
CA GLU A 73 -10.90 -7.09 31.70
C GLU A 73 -11.04 -7.73 30.32
N ASP A 74 -11.06 -6.91 29.28
CA ASP A 74 -11.09 -7.30 27.87
C ASP A 74 -9.73 -7.63 27.26
N ASP A 75 -8.60 -7.40 27.97
CA ASP A 75 -7.27 -7.85 27.58
C ASP A 75 -7.09 -9.35 27.89
N LEU A 76 -7.46 -10.20 26.94
CA LEU A 76 -7.62 -11.65 27.15
C LEU A 76 -6.63 -12.53 26.38
N THR A 77 -5.62 -11.93 25.72
CA THR A 77 -4.70 -12.67 24.84
C THR A 77 -3.88 -13.72 25.59
N ARG A 78 -3.40 -13.43 26.81
CA ARG A 78 -2.62 -14.39 27.61
C ARG A 78 -3.46 -15.59 28.01
N GLU A 79 -4.67 -15.32 28.49
CA GLU A 79 -5.65 -16.34 28.91
C GLU A 79 -6.01 -17.24 27.72
N ALA A 80 -6.31 -16.64 26.57
CA ALA A 80 -6.68 -17.36 25.36
C ALA A 80 -5.56 -18.27 24.85
N VAL A 81 -4.34 -17.77 24.82
CA VAL A 81 -3.18 -18.55 24.38
C VAL A 81 -2.85 -19.68 25.39
N ALA A 82 -2.89 -19.38 26.69
CA ALA A 82 -2.67 -20.40 27.72
C ALA A 82 -3.72 -21.52 27.63
N GLU A 83 -5.02 -21.18 27.47
CA GLU A 83 -6.10 -22.16 27.29
C GLU A 83 -5.92 -22.98 26.00
N ALA A 84 -5.58 -22.32 24.88
CA ALA A 84 -5.36 -22.99 23.60
C ALA A 84 -4.17 -24.00 23.65
N LEU A 85 -3.14 -23.67 24.42
CA LEU A 85 -1.97 -24.54 24.64
C LEU A 85 -2.19 -25.59 25.75
N GLY A 86 -3.25 -25.46 26.56
CA GLY A 86 -3.51 -26.34 27.69
C GLY A 86 -2.54 -26.16 28.85
N VAL A 87 -1.98 -24.95 29.01
CA VAL A 87 -1.00 -24.59 30.06
C VAL A 87 -1.56 -23.57 31.04
N SER A 88 -0.89 -23.38 32.19
CA SER A 88 -1.32 -22.44 33.21
C SER A 88 -0.75 -21.02 33.01
N LEU A 89 -1.35 -20.05 33.69
CA LEU A 89 -0.81 -18.71 33.90
C LEU A 89 -0.28 -18.61 35.32
N HIS A 90 0.87 -17.99 35.49
CA HIS A 90 1.41 -17.65 36.81
C HIS A 90 1.78 -16.17 36.86
N ARG A 91 1.57 -15.55 38.05
CA ARG A 91 1.92 -14.14 38.24
C ARG A 91 3.37 -14.04 38.68
N ASP A 92 4.17 -13.32 37.89
CA ASP A 92 5.59 -13.10 38.16
C ASP A 92 5.76 -11.93 39.16
N PRO A 93 6.28 -12.19 40.39
CA PRO A 93 6.42 -11.17 41.39
C PRO A 93 7.47 -10.09 41.04
N GLU A 94 8.48 -10.42 40.25
CA GLU A 94 9.49 -9.44 39.83
C GLU A 94 8.89 -8.43 38.84
N ILE A 95 8.01 -8.90 37.94
CA ILE A 95 7.31 -8.02 37.00
C ILE A 95 6.33 -7.14 37.77
N VAL A 96 5.62 -7.68 38.79
CA VAL A 96 4.77 -6.85 39.67
C VAL A 96 5.58 -5.73 40.32
N ALA A 97 6.71 -6.08 40.93
CA ALA A 97 7.58 -5.10 41.59
C ALA A 97 8.12 -4.01 40.63
N LYS A 98 8.47 -4.42 39.38
CA LYS A 98 8.87 -3.48 38.30
C LYS A 98 7.74 -2.54 37.92
N LEU A 99 6.52 -3.04 37.82
CA LEU A 99 5.32 -2.24 37.52
C LEU A 99 5.04 -1.24 38.65
N GLU A 100 5.03 -1.70 39.91
CA GLU A 100 4.82 -0.85 41.06
C GLU A 100 5.83 0.30 41.09
N LYS A 101 7.11 -0.01 40.90
CA LYS A 101 8.16 0.99 40.84
C LYS A 101 7.92 2.00 39.70
N ARG A 102 7.58 1.51 38.49
CA ARG A 102 7.31 2.37 37.31
C ARG A 102 6.14 3.31 37.55
N PHE A 103 5.09 2.88 38.24
CA PHE A 103 3.96 3.71 38.61
C PHE A 103 4.39 4.76 39.67
N ALA A 104 5.13 4.32 40.68
CA ALA A 104 5.63 5.20 41.75
C ALA A 104 6.58 6.30 41.19
N ASP A 105 7.51 5.96 40.30
CA ASP A 105 8.42 6.88 39.64
C ASP A 105 7.70 7.99 38.85
N ARG A 106 6.45 7.74 38.45
CA ARG A 106 5.56 8.70 37.75
C ARG A 106 4.61 9.41 38.69
N GLY A 107 4.68 9.15 39.99
CA GLY A 107 3.77 9.71 40.99
C GLY A 107 2.37 9.11 40.93
N TRP A 108 2.19 7.95 40.34
CA TRP A 108 0.91 7.27 40.22
C TRP A 108 0.85 6.06 41.15
N LYS A 109 -0.38 5.69 41.55
CA LYS A 109 -0.64 4.46 42.32
C LYS A 109 -1.07 3.37 41.34
N MET A 110 -0.39 2.21 41.37
CA MET A 110 -0.78 1.02 40.64
C MET A 110 -2.14 0.51 41.15
N THR A 111 -3.06 0.23 40.25
CA THR A 111 -4.36 -0.39 40.57
C THR A 111 -4.27 -1.91 40.52
N PRO A 112 -5.13 -2.66 41.27
CA PRO A 112 -5.04 -4.12 41.34
C PRO A 112 -5.09 -4.83 39.97
N ASN A 113 -5.86 -4.29 39.02
CA ASN A 113 -5.98 -4.84 37.68
C ASN A 113 -4.65 -4.73 36.87
N ASN A 114 -3.78 -3.76 37.17
CA ASN A 114 -2.47 -3.68 36.53
C ASN A 114 -1.60 -4.93 36.80
N ALA A 115 -1.84 -5.63 37.93
CA ALA A 115 -1.10 -6.84 38.25
C ALA A 115 -1.31 -7.97 37.20
N LYS A 116 -2.41 -7.94 36.44
CA LYS A 116 -2.67 -8.86 35.31
C LYS A 116 -1.58 -8.79 34.24
N GLN A 117 -0.94 -7.63 34.07
CA GLN A 117 0.17 -7.47 33.12
C GLN A 117 1.44 -8.26 33.48
N ALA A 118 1.50 -8.78 34.71
CA ALA A 118 2.55 -9.66 35.19
C ALA A 118 2.20 -11.16 35.08
N ASP A 119 1.06 -11.51 34.48
CA ASP A 119 0.67 -12.90 34.27
C ASP A 119 1.44 -13.46 33.06
N ILE A 120 2.20 -14.53 33.29
CA ILE A 120 3.07 -15.18 32.31
C ILE A 120 2.53 -16.58 32.03
N ILE A 121 2.48 -16.94 30.77
CA ILE A 121 2.12 -18.28 30.30
C ILE A 121 3.24 -19.23 30.69
N GLU A 122 2.89 -20.38 31.25
CA GLU A 122 3.88 -21.42 31.63
C GLU A 122 4.76 -21.80 30.46
N GLY A 123 6.09 -21.76 30.67
CA GLY A 123 7.09 -22.01 29.64
C GLY A 123 7.44 -20.80 28.77
N ALA A 124 6.77 -19.67 28.94
CA ALA A 124 7.09 -18.46 28.19
C ALA A 124 8.36 -17.75 28.66
N THR A 125 9.12 -17.24 27.72
CA THR A 125 10.17 -16.25 27.97
C THR A 125 9.57 -14.85 27.89
N VAL A 126 9.78 -14.05 28.94
CA VAL A 126 9.33 -12.64 29.00
C VAL A 126 10.14 -11.79 28.04
N LEU A 127 9.48 -11.02 27.20
CA LEU A 127 10.07 -10.00 26.34
C LEU A 127 9.89 -8.62 27.00
N PRO A 128 10.97 -7.98 27.50
CA PRO A 128 10.88 -6.73 28.21
C PRO A 128 10.36 -5.58 27.33
N ASN A 129 9.38 -4.81 27.83
CA ASN A 129 8.85 -3.64 27.14
C ASN A 129 9.34 -2.32 27.79
N PRO A 130 10.38 -1.68 27.24
CA PRO A 130 10.85 -0.41 27.80
C PRO A 130 9.87 0.74 27.58
N ASN A 131 9.03 0.67 26.55
CA ASN A 131 8.13 1.74 26.13
C ASN A 131 6.72 1.67 26.75
N GLY A 132 6.35 0.52 27.33
CA GLY A 132 5.02 0.27 27.90
C GLY A 132 5.06 -0.51 29.20
N THR A 133 3.88 -0.85 29.73
CA THR A 133 3.72 -1.64 30.95
C THR A 133 3.50 -3.12 30.69
N ALA A 134 2.98 -3.47 29.51
CA ALA A 134 2.72 -4.84 29.12
C ALA A 134 3.97 -5.46 28.48
N SER A 135 4.57 -6.44 29.13
CA SER A 135 5.64 -7.25 28.55
C SER A 135 5.10 -8.15 27.46
N GLY A 136 5.88 -8.35 26.38
CA GLY A 136 5.59 -9.41 25.42
C GLY A 136 5.98 -10.78 25.99
N GLN A 137 5.59 -11.85 25.28
CA GLN A 137 5.94 -13.20 25.65
C GLN A 137 6.33 -14.01 24.41
N TRP A 138 7.31 -14.89 24.59
CA TRP A 138 7.81 -15.81 23.58
C TRP A 138 7.68 -17.25 24.08
N LEU A 139 6.98 -18.08 23.36
CA LEU A 139 6.91 -19.52 23.60
C LEU A 139 7.47 -20.26 22.39
N SER A 140 8.21 -21.33 22.66
CA SER A 140 8.68 -22.24 21.62
C SER A 140 8.60 -23.65 22.18
N GLY A 141 7.87 -24.53 21.53
CA GLY A 141 7.66 -25.89 21.99
C GLY A 141 6.83 -26.71 21.03
N GLU A 142 6.62 -27.96 21.41
CA GLU A 142 5.83 -28.92 20.62
C GLU A 142 4.33 -28.73 20.92
N PHE A 143 3.54 -28.59 19.85
CA PHE A 143 2.10 -28.58 19.89
C PHE A 143 1.59 -29.61 18.85
N GLU A 144 0.80 -30.59 19.33
CA GLU A 144 0.29 -31.71 18.50
C GLU A 144 1.37 -32.38 17.62
N GLY A 145 2.55 -32.64 18.19
CA GLY A 145 3.65 -33.33 17.49
C GLY A 145 4.44 -32.44 16.53
N ARG A 146 4.27 -31.11 16.58
CA ARG A 146 4.99 -30.16 15.74
C ARG A 146 5.57 -29.02 16.54
N GLU A 147 6.80 -28.64 16.26
CA GLU A 147 7.40 -27.44 16.87
C GLU A 147 6.67 -26.18 16.41
N ARG A 148 6.29 -25.33 17.38
CA ARG A 148 5.59 -24.06 17.17
C ARG A 148 6.26 -22.94 17.91
N ILE A 149 6.17 -21.74 17.35
CA ILE A 149 6.60 -20.51 18.00
C ILE A 149 5.36 -19.62 18.17
N VAL A 150 5.12 -19.18 19.39
CA VAL A 150 4.03 -18.26 19.72
C VAL A 150 4.61 -16.99 20.30
N ILE A 151 4.22 -15.85 19.77
CA ILE A 151 4.74 -14.54 20.14
C ILE A 151 3.56 -13.63 20.49
N LEU A 152 3.57 -13.08 21.71
CA LEU A 152 2.58 -12.12 22.15
C LEU A 152 3.22 -10.72 22.22
N LEU A 153 2.64 -9.77 21.50
CA LEU A 153 3.10 -8.39 21.41
C LEU A 153 2.00 -7.40 21.83
N PRO A 154 2.34 -6.24 22.42
CA PRO A 154 1.36 -5.23 22.81
C PRO A 154 0.68 -4.59 21.59
N GLY A 155 -0.51 -4.01 21.80
CA GLY A 155 -1.30 -3.34 20.79
C GLY A 155 -0.73 -2.01 20.27
N PRO A 156 -0.24 -1.09 21.12
CA PRO A 156 0.29 0.19 20.68
C PRO A 156 1.45 0.02 19.69
N PRO A 157 1.37 0.61 18.46
CA PRO A 157 2.36 0.35 17.40
C PRO A 157 3.81 0.65 17.78
N HIS A 158 4.05 1.70 18.57
CA HIS A 158 5.42 2.08 18.99
C HIS A 158 6.02 1.07 19.97
N GLU A 159 5.20 0.43 20.83
CA GLU A 159 5.62 -0.62 21.75
C GLU A 159 5.88 -1.93 20.99
N MET A 160 4.94 -2.34 20.15
CA MET A 160 5.00 -3.54 19.37
C MET A 160 6.23 -3.57 18.46
N LYS A 161 6.48 -2.48 17.72
CA LYS A 161 7.64 -2.36 16.82
C LYS A 161 8.95 -2.45 17.61
N ALA A 162 9.07 -1.73 18.72
CA ALA A 162 10.28 -1.77 19.55
C ALA A 162 10.56 -3.17 20.11
N LEU A 163 9.50 -3.89 20.57
CA LEU A 163 9.66 -5.26 21.03
C LEU A 163 10.09 -6.20 19.91
N PHE A 164 9.46 -6.07 18.75
CA PHE A 164 9.81 -6.91 17.61
C PHE A 164 11.29 -6.73 17.24
N GLU A 165 11.75 -5.50 17.09
CA GLU A 165 13.13 -5.19 16.70
C GLU A 165 14.16 -5.67 17.73
N ASN A 166 13.91 -5.41 19.02
CA ASN A 166 14.89 -5.63 20.07
C ASN A 166 14.91 -7.05 20.61
N GLU A 167 13.77 -7.76 20.59
CA GLU A 167 13.60 -9.03 21.27
C GLU A 167 13.22 -10.19 20.36
N VAL A 168 12.39 -9.93 19.32
CA VAL A 168 11.81 -11.00 18.48
C VAL A 168 12.70 -11.29 17.27
N ARG A 169 13.20 -10.25 16.60
CA ARG A 169 13.95 -10.39 15.33
C ARG A 169 15.11 -11.36 15.44
N GLU A 170 16.00 -11.16 16.39
CA GLU A 170 17.19 -12.01 16.57
C GLU A 170 16.83 -13.47 16.93
N ARG A 171 15.81 -13.66 17.79
CA ARG A 171 15.30 -14.99 18.16
C ARG A 171 14.75 -15.74 16.95
N LEU A 172 13.96 -15.07 16.10
CA LEU A 172 13.45 -15.65 14.86
C LEU A 172 14.58 -15.98 13.90
N GLN A 173 15.55 -15.09 13.70
CA GLN A 173 16.71 -15.35 12.83
C GLN A 173 17.47 -16.63 13.22
N SER A 174 17.55 -16.95 14.52
CA SER A 174 18.21 -18.17 14.99
C SER A 174 17.40 -19.46 14.76
N LYS A 175 16.10 -19.34 14.54
CA LYS A 175 15.16 -20.47 14.41
C LYS A 175 14.69 -20.70 12.98
N VAL A 176 14.63 -19.64 12.18
CA VAL A 176 14.18 -19.72 10.79
C VAL A 176 15.35 -20.16 9.90
N PRO A 177 15.17 -21.18 9.05
CA PRO A 177 16.19 -21.53 8.06
C PRO A 177 16.57 -20.31 7.23
N PRO A 178 17.86 -20.09 6.92
CA PRO A 178 18.27 -18.96 6.10
C PRO A 178 17.59 -19.05 4.73
N ALA A 179 16.66 -18.16 4.51
CA ALA A 179 15.96 -18.01 3.25
C ALA A 179 15.76 -16.53 2.98
N HIS A 180 16.21 -16.08 1.83
CA HIS A 180 16.06 -14.69 1.41
C HIS A 180 14.85 -14.58 0.50
N LEU A 181 13.93 -13.71 0.90
CA LEU A 181 12.76 -13.35 0.13
C LEU A 181 13.06 -12.08 -0.65
N PHE A 182 12.74 -12.07 -1.94
CA PHE A 182 12.85 -10.88 -2.77
C PHE A 182 11.57 -10.71 -3.58
N SER A 183 11.16 -9.46 -3.78
CA SER A 183 10.01 -9.12 -4.61
C SER A 183 10.38 -8.05 -5.61
N ARG A 184 10.15 -8.31 -6.89
CA ARG A 184 10.23 -7.34 -7.96
C ARG A 184 8.84 -6.84 -8.32
N THR A 185 8.65 -5.54 -8.48
CA THR A 185 7.36 -4.95 -8.83
C THR A 185 7.46 -4.21 -10.16
N LEU A 186 6.74 -4.68 -11.17
CA LEU A 186 6.50 -3.93 -12.40
C LEU A 186 5.20 -3.14 -12.29
N LYS A 187 5.20 -1.91 -12.79
CA LYS A 187 4.00 -1.09 -12.90
C LYS A 187 3.68 -0.77 -14.34
N ILE A 188 2.42 -0.97 -14.70
CA ILE A 188 1.92 -0.88 -16.07
C ILE A 188 0.84 0.20 -16.13
N ALA A 189 0.87 1.06 -17.16
CA ALA A 189 -0.13 2.09 -17.38
C ALA A 189 -1.10 1.73 -18.49
N MET A 190 -2.36 2.09 -18.30
CA MET A 190 -3.44 2.15 -19.28
C MET A 190 -3.79 0.84 -20.00
N LEU A 191 -3.37 -0.32 -19.47
CA LEU A 191 -3.88 -1.63 -19.84
C LEU A 191 -4.92 -2.12 -18.83
N GLY A 192 -5.83 -2.98 -19.29
CA GLY A 192 -6.77 -3.70 -18.43
C GLY A 192 -6.14 -4.94 -17.82
N GLU A 193 -6.57 -5.33 -16.60
CA GLU A 193 -6.07 -6.51 -15.88
C GLU A 193 -6.11 -7.78 -16.72
N SER A 194 -7.26 -8.08 -17.32
CA SER A 194 -7.41 -9.27 -18.18
C SER A 194 -6.52 -9.26 -19.41
N ALA A 195 -6.25 -8.07 -19.98
CA ALA A 195 -5.37 -7.93 -21.13
C ALA A 195 -3.90 -8.13 -20.73
N VAL A 196 -3.51 -7.65 -19.56
CA VAL A 196 -2.17 -7.90 -19.00
C VAL A 196 -2.02 -9.39 -18.70
N ASP A 197 -2.95 -9.99 -17.95
CA ASP A 197 -2.87 -11.40 -17.57
C ASP A 197 -2.80 -12.32 -18.81
N ALA A 198 -3.62 -12.07 -19.81
CA ALA A 198 -3.61 -12.88 -21.06
C ALA A 198 -2.24 -12.87 -21.78
N ARG A 199 -1.50 -11.76 -21.70
CA ARG A 199 -0.17 -11.63 -22.29
C ARG A 199 0.91 -12.26 -21.42
N VAL A 200 0.84 -12.09 -20.10
CA VAL A 200 1.94 -12.49 -19.19
C VAL A 200 1.76 -13.87 -18.56
N ALA A 201 0.54 -14.42 -18.51
CA ALA A 201 0.30 -15.75 -17.95
C ALA A 201 1.09 -16.88 -18.63
N PRO A 202 1.29 -16.89 -19.97
CA PRO A 202 2.16 -17.87 -20.60
C PRO A 202 3.62 -17.79 -20.16
N ILE A 203 4.05 -16.65 -19.61
CA ILE A 203 5.40 -16.43 -19.10
C ILE A 203 5.48 -16.94 -17.68
N TYR A 204 4.76 -16.30 -16.72
CA TYR A 204 4.95 -16.59 -15.30
C TYR A 204 4.55 -18.01 -14.89
N LYS A 205 3.61 -18.66 -15.59
CA LYS A 205 3.23 -20.07 -15.33
C LYS A 205 4.34 -21.08 -15.57
N ARG A 206 5.40 -20.71 -16.30
CA ARG A 206 6.60 -21.54 -16.47
C ARG A 206 7.54 -21.49 -15.25
N TYR A 207 7.24 -20.60 -14.29
CA TYR A 207 8.05 -20.32 -13.13
C TYR A 207 7.27 -20.55 -11.83
N PRO A 208 6.94 -21.82 -11.48
CA PRO A 208 6.11 -22.13 -10.32
C PRO A 208 6.79 -21.79 -8.98
N ASP A 209 8.08 -21.54 -8.98
CA ASP A 209 8.89 -21.08 -7.85
C ASP A 209 8.85 -19.54 -7.67
N VAL A 210 8.19 -18.82 -8.58
CA VAL A 210 7.98 -17.37 -8.52
C VAL A 210 6.49 -17.09 -8.30
N GLU A 211 6.14 -16.68 -7.09
CA GLU A 211 4.78 -16.24 -6.80
C GLU A 211 4.49 -14.94 -7.56
N THR A 212 3.47 -14.96 -8.42
CA THR A 212 3.07 -13.81 -9.23
C THR A 212 1.71 -13.29 -8.77
N THR A 213 1.65 -12.01 -8.42
CA THR A 213 0.40 -11.34 -8.03
C THR A 213 0.11 -10.18 -8.96
N ILE A 214 -1.14 -10.04 -9.40
CA ILE A 214 -1.63 -8.94 -10.25
C ILE A 214 -2.61 -8.11 -9.42
N LEU A 215 -2.32 -6.82 -9.29
CA LEU A 215 -3.18 -5.86 -8.59
C LEU A 215 -3.62 -4.76 -9.55
N ALA A 216 -4.94 -4.58 -9.68
CA ALA A 216 -5.52 -3.61 -10.61
C ALA A 216 -6.00 -2.35 -9.90
N GLY A 217 -5.55 -1.21 -10.38
CA GLY A 217 -6.01 0.13 -10.00
C GLY A 217 -6.79 0.83 -11.13
N ALA A 218 -7.03 2.13 -10.97
CA ALA A 218 -7.67 2.95 -12.00
C ALA A 218 -6.65 3.42 -13.05
N GLY A 219 -6.45 2.60 -14.09
CA GLY A 219 -5.48 2.84 -15.16
C GLY A 219 -4.04 2.42 -14.83
N GLU A 220 -3.84 1.72 -13.75
CA GLU A 220 -2.53 1.21 -13.30
C GLU A 220 -2.67 -0.25 -12.89
N ILE A 221 -1.72 -1.08 -13.29
CA ILE A 221 -1.58 -2.48 -12.88
C ILE A 221 -0.22 -2.65 -12.21
N GLU A 222 -0.19 -3.37 -11.10
CA GLU A 222 1.04 -3.80 -10.45
C GLU A 222 1.20 -5.31 -10.60
N LEU A 223 2.36 -5.74 -11.07
CA LEU A 223 2.78 -7.14 -11.08
C LEU A 223 3.87 -7.34 -10.06
N HIS A 224 3.64 -8.21 -9.10
CA HIS A 224 4.62 -8.57 -8.08
C HIS A 224 5.15 -9.97 -8.37
N PHE A 225 6.48 -10.11 -8.47
CA PHE A 225 7.20 -11.38 -8.63
C PHE A 225 7.98 -11.64 -7.36
N LYS A 226 7.47 -12.53 -6.50
CA LYS A 226 8.05 -12.86 -5.21
C LYS A 226 8.76 -14.21 -5.30
N THR A 227 10.00 -14.25 -4.86
CA THR A 227 10.84 -15.45 -4.89
C THR A 227 11.51 -15.68 -3.55
N ARG A 228 11.93 -16.94 -3.33
CA ARG A 228 12.73 -17.35 -2.18
C ARG A 228 13.93 -18.14 -2.63
N ALA A 229 15.11 -17.83 -2.09
CA ALA A 229 16.33 -18.59 -2.34
C ALA A 229 17.26 -18.60 -1.13
N ALA A 230 18.33 -19.41 -1.21
CA ALA A 230 19.34 -19.52 -0.15
C ALA A 230 20.17 -18.24 0.03
N THR A 231 20.25 -17.40 -1.00
CA THR A 231 20.91 -16.06 -0.95
C THR A 231 20.01 -15.00 -1.53
N LEU A 232 20.22 -13.74 -1.12
CA LEU A 232 19.47 -12.60 -1.65
C LEU A 232 19.71 -12.41 -3.15
N GLU A 233 20.94 -12.59 -3.59
CA GLU A 233 21.34 -12.47 -5.00
C GLU A 233 20.63 -13.50 -5.87
N ALA A 234 20.49 -14.73 -5.39
CA ALA A 234 19.79 -15.78 -6.11
C ALA A 234 18.27 -15.51 -6.17
N ALA A 235 17.67 -15.02 -5.07
CA ALA A 235 16.26 -14.63 -5.05
C ALA A 235 16.01 -13.45 -6.01
N GLN A 236 16.87 -12.43 -5.97
CA GLN A 236 16.79 -11.28 -6.86
C GLN A 236 16.93 -11.68 -8.33
N ALA A 237 17.97 -12.43 -8.68
CA ALA A 237 18.22 -12.88 -10.05
C ALA A 237 17.02 -13.65 -10.63
N ARG A 238 16.37 -14.47 -9.81
CA ARG A 238 15.19 -15.23 -10.22
C ARG A 238 13.96 -14.36 -10.46
N ALA A 239 13.70 -13.39 -9.57
CA ALA A 239 12.62 -12.43 -9.77
C ALA A 239 12.86 -11.55 -11.00
N ASP A 240 14.10 -11.09 -11.19
CA ASP A 240 14.49 -10.24 -12.30
C ASP A 240 14.41 -10.97 -13.65
N GLU A 241 14.71 -12.27 -13.69
CA GLU A 241 14.53 -13.10 -14.89
C GLU A 241 13.06 -13.08 -15.38
N VAL A 242 12.12 -13.36 -14.48
CA VAL A 242 10.69 -13.39 -14.85
C VAL A 242 10.17 -11.99 -15.17
N ALA A 243 10.54 -11.00 -14.36
CA ALA A 243 10.14 -9.61 -14.58
C ALA A 243 10.68 -9.08 -15.92
N GLY A 244 11.91 -9.41 -16.30
CA GLY A 244 12.50 -9.04 -17.59
C GLY A 244 11.73 -9.59 -18.78
N LEU A 245 11.37 -10.89 -18.75
CA LEU A 245 10.56 -11.51 -19.80
C LEU A 245 9.16 -10.88 -19.92
N VAL A 246 8.56 -10.52 -18.78
CA VAL A 246 7.24 -9.85 -18.75
C VAL A 246 7.36 -8.42 -19.27
N GLU A 247 8.43 -7.73 -18.95
CA GLU A 247 8.68 -6.39 -19.46
C GLU A 247 8.88 -6.38 -20.97
N ASP A 248 9.68 -7.30 -21.51
CA ASP A 248 9.88 -7.44 -22.95
C ASP A 248 8.54 -7.71 -23.69
N GLU A 249 7.63 -8.47 -23.05
CA GLU A 249 6.29 -8.74 -23.59
C GLU A 249 5.37 -7.52 -23.55
N LEU A 250 5.41 -6.73 -22.48
CA LEU A 250 4.53 -5.58 -22.28
C LEU A 250 5.08 -4.26 -22.83
N ASP A 251 6.40 -4.21 -23.11
CA ASP A 251 7.12 -3.10 -23.74
C ASP A 251 6.84 -1.74 -23.05
N ASP A 252 6.52 -0.71 -23.80
CA ASP A 252 6.30 0.67 -23.37
C ASP A 252 5.11 0.86 -22.40
N ALA A 253 4.26 -0.17 -22.22
CA ALA A 253 3.23 -0.16 -21.21
C ALA A 253 3.80 -0.24 -19.77
N VAL A 254 4.98 -0.84 -19.59
CA VAL A 254 5.70 -0.86 -18.32
C VAL A 254 6.34 0.50 -18.09
N TYR A 255 5.98 1.18 -17.01
CA TYR A 255 6.53 2.49 -16.70
C TYR A 255 7.51 2.47 -15.53
N SER A 256 7.48 1.44 -14.68
CA SER A 256 8.41 1.28 -13.57
C SER A 256 8.77 -0.18 -13.34
N ARG A 257 10.06 -0.42 -13.02
CA ARG A 257 10.64 -1.73 -12.65
C ARG A 257 10.78 -1.92 -11.14
N ASP A 258 10.66 -0.84 -10.38
CA ASP A 258 10.96 -0.80 -8.94
C ASP A 258 9.78 -0.29 -8.11
N GLY A 259 8.56 -0.36 -8.67
CA GLY A 259 7.35 0.04 -7.97
C GLY A 259 7.15 1.55 -7.79
N GLN A 260 7.93 2.41 -8.46
CA GLN A 260 7.78 3.86 -8.41
C GLN A 260 6.43 4.29 -8.98
N ALA A 261 5.85 5.37 -8.43
CA ALA A 261 4.60 5.92 -8.94
C ALA A 261 4.79 6.62 -10.30
N LEU A 262 3.74 6.66 -11.12
CA LEU A 262 3.80 7.23 -12.46
C LEU A 262 4.20 8.71 -12.45
N GLU A 263 3.71 9.48 -11.47
CA GLU A 263 4.10 10.87 -11.24
C GLU A 263 5.60 11.05 -10.91
N GLN A 264 6.22 10.07 -10.24
CA GLN A 264 7.67 10.08 -9.97
C GLN A 264 8.46 9.82 -11.26
N ILE A 265 8.02 8.87 -12.08
CA ILE A 265 8.62 8.57 -13.38
C ILE A 265 8.50 9.77 -14.33
N VAL A 266 7.34 10.41 -14.38
CA VAL A 266 7.14 11.65 -15.17
C VAL A 266 8.07 12.76 -14.67
N GLY A 267 8.16 12.96 -13.36
CA GLY A 267 9.07 13.95 -12.76
C GLY A 267 10.54 13.68 -13.09
N TYR A 268 10.96 12.41 -13.05
CA TYR A 268 12.31 12.00 -13.46
C TYR A 268 12.60 12.38 -14.92
N TRP A 269 11.70 12.02 -15.86
CA TRP A 269 11.91 12.32 -17.27
C TRP A 269 11.88 13.83 -17.58
N LEU A 270 10.99 14.60 -16.93
CA LEU A 270 10.97 16.05 -17.05
C LEU A 270 12.31 16.67 -16.65
N GLN A 271 12.88 16.23 -15.54
CA GLN A 271 14.20 16.70 -15.10
C GLN A 271 15.32 16.29 -16.05
N MET A 272 15.34 15.03 -16.50
CA MET A 272 16.36 14.52 -17.42
C MET A 272 16.36 15.22 -18.77
N ARG A 273 15.17 15.66 -19.24
CA ARG A 273 15.01 16.40 -20.50
C ARG A 273 15.09 17.92 -20.34
N ASN A 274 15.33 18.43 -19.11
CA ASN A 274 15.20 19.86 -18.78
C ASN A 274 13.88 20.46 -19.26
N ALA A 275 12.81 19.67 -19.20
CA ALA A 275 11.50 20.04 -19.67
C ALA A 275 10.62 20.50 -18.48
N THR A 276 9.71 21.41 -18.78
CA THR A 276 8.72 21.94 -17.83
C THR A 276 7.30 21.57 -18.25
N LEU A 277 6.40 21.51 -17.30
CA LEU A 277 5.01 21.10 -17.48
C LEU A 277 4.06 22.11 -16.87
N ALA A 278 2.94 22.40 -17.58
CA ALA A 278 1.78 23.10 -17.06
C ALA A 278 0.49 22.34 -17.39
N ALA A 279 -0.56 22.51 -16.59
CA ALA A 279 -1.79 21.76 -16.75
C ALA A 279 -3.05 22.66 -16.70
N ALA A 280 -4.01 22.43 -17.61
CA ALA A 280 -5.36 22.99 -17.57
C ALA A 280 -6.35 21.85 -17.32
N GLU A 281 -6.93 21.82 -16.13
CA GLU A 281 -7.80 20.73 -15.66
C GLU A 281 -9.26 21.17 -15.58
N SER A 282 -10.16 20.42 -16.22
CA SER A 282 -11.59 20.58 -16.04
C SER A 282 -12.16 19.48 -15.14
N CYS A 283 -12.52 18.32 -15.68
CA CYS A 283 -13.19 17.27 -14.93
C CYS A 283 -12.32 16.61 -13.83
N THR A 284 -11.01 16.68 -13.93
CA THR A 284 -10.06 16.19 -12.91
C THR A 284 -9.96 17.13 -11.70
N GLY A 285 -10.24 18.43 -11.88
CA GLY A 285 -10.39 19.40 -10.81
C GLY A 285 -9.17 19.53 -9.90
N GLY A 286 -7.96 19.57 -10.47
CA GLY A 286 -6.69 19.70 -9.75
C GLY A 286 -6.02 18.38 -9.38
N LEU A 287 -6.63 17.22 -9.70
CA LEU A 287 -6.06 15.91 -9.32
C LEU A 287 -4.73 15.61 -10.03
N LEU A 288 -4.54 16.05 -11.29
CA LEU A 288 -3.27 15.91 -11.98
C LEU A 288 -2.18 16.75 -11.31
N ALA A 289 -2.49 18.01 -11.03
CA ALA A 289 -1.57 18.91 -10.34
C ALA A 289 -1.21 18.40 -8.94
N GLU A 290 -2.19 17.88 -8.18
CA GLU A 290 -1.98 17.26 -6.87
C GLU A 290 -1.00 16.08 -6.96
N ARG A 291 -1.21 15.15 -7.88
CA ARG A 291 -0.31 14.00 -8.09
C ARG A 291 1.11 14.43 -8.41
N ILE A 292 1.28 15.40 -9.31
CA ILE A 292 2.62 15.91 -9.68
C ILE A 292 3.28 16.59 -8.48
N THR A 293 2.54 17.40 -7.73
CA THR A 293 3.07 18.15 -6.58
C THR A 293 3.28 17.30 -5.33
N SER A 294 2.71 16.10 -5.27
CA SER A 294 3.02 15.12 -4.22
C SER A 294 4.46 14.61 -4.27
N VAL A 295 5.14 14.78 -5.43
CA VAL A 295 6.54 14.40 -5.60
C VAL A 295 7.44 15.54 -5.10
N ALA A 296 8.29 15.24 -4.13
CA ALA A 296 9.25 16.22 -3.59
C ALA A 296 10.18 16.75 -4.70
N GLY A 297 10.35 18.07 -4.78
CA GLY A 297 11.16 18.73 -5.78
C GLY A 297 10.44 19.00 -7.11
N SER A 298 9.14 18.75 -7.20
CA SER A 298 8.31 19.01 -8.40
C SER A 298 8.32 20.45 -8.89
N SER A 299 8.59 21.43 -8.02
CA SER A 299 8.73 22.85 -8.40
C SER A 299 9.84 23.14 -9.40
N ARG A 300 10.75 22.19 -9.65
CA ARG A 300 11.80 22.32 -10.66
C ARG A 300 11.27 22.13 -12.09
N TYR A 301 10.15 21.43 -12.25
CA TYR A 301 9.61 21.07 -13.56
C TYR A 301 8.11 21.36 -13.73
N PHE A 302 7.34 21.44 -12.66
CA PHE A 302 5.93 21.79 -12.72
C PHE A 302 5.76 23.29 -12.42
N LEU A 303 5.45 24.08 -13.47
CA LEU A 303 5.32 25.52 -13.35
C LEU A 303 3.98 25.97 -12.76
N GLY A 304 2.98 25.06 -12.79
CA GLY A 304 1.65 25.30 -12.28
C GLY A 304 0.57 24.94 -13.28
N GLY A 305 -0.60 25.53 -13.10
CA GLY A 305 -1.74 25.29 -13.97
C GLY A 305 -3.01 25.93 -13.46
N ALA A 306 -4.13 25.63 -14.13
CA ALA A 306 -5.42 26.18 -13.80
C ALA A 306 -6.51 25.08 -13.73
N VAL A 307 -7.38 25.18 -12.74
CA VAL A 307 -8.64 24.44 -12.71
C VAL A 307 -9.69 25.25 -13.45
N VAL A 308 -9.90 24.90 -14.71
CA VAL A 308 -10.78 25.61 -15.66
C VAL A 308 -12.15 24.93 -15.72
N TYR A 309 -12.88 24.95 -14.60
CA TYR A 309 -14.09 24.16 -14.43
C TYR A 309 -15.30 24.74 -15.18
N SER A 310 -15.43 26.05 -15.23
CA SER A 310 -16.45 26.72 -16.03
C SER A 310 -15.96 27.01 -17.45
N ASN A 311 -16.88 27.39 -18.36
CA ASN A 311 -16.51 27.76 -19.74
C ASN A 311 -15.77 29.09 -19.77
N GLU A 312 -16.19 30.05 -18.93
CA GLU A 312 -15.53 31.35 -18.79
C GLU A 312 -14.06 31.19 -18.38
N LEU A 313 -13.77 30.34 -17.38
CA LEU A 313 -12.41 30.12 -16.95
C LEU A 313 -11.54 29.36 -17.98
N LYS A 314 -12.15 28.55 -18.86
CA LYS A 314 -11.43 27.97 -20.02
C LYS A 314 -10.92 29.06 -20.96
N THR A 315 -11.73 30.06 -21.18
CA THR A 315 -11.37 31.22 -21.99
C THR A 315 -10.37 32.13 -21.26
N GLU A 316 -10.66 32.54 -20.04
CA GLU A 316 -9.85 33.50 -19.30
C GLU A 316 -8.45 32.95 -18.92
N LEU A 317 -8.38 31.73 -18.39
CA LEU A 317 -7.15 31.18 -17.86
C LEU A 317 -6.36 30.31 -18.85
N ALA A 318 -7.01 29.70 -19.83
CA ALA A 318 -6.32 28.85 -20.82
C ALA A 318 -6.45 29.37 -22.25
N GLY A 319 -7.15 30.52 -22.47
CA GLY A 319 -7.23 31.16 -23.79
C GLY A 319 -8.07 30.40 -24.82
N VAL A 320 -8.96 29.51 -24.40
CA VAL A 320 -9.84 28.78 -25.33
C VAL A 320 -10.85 29.78 -25.93
N PRO A 321 -10.96 29.89 -27.27
CA PRO A 321 -11.92 30.77 -27.89
C PRO A 321 -13.38 30.42 -27.50
N THR A 322 -14.18 31.39 -27.15
CA THR A 322 -15.59 31.18 -26.77
C THR A 322 -16.37 30.50 -27.89
N GLU A 323 -16.14 30.90 -29.15
CA GLU A 323 -16.80 30.35 -30.35
C GLU A 323 -16.44 28.87 -30.55
N MET A 324 -15.25 28.44 -30.11
CA MET A 324 -14.83 27.01 -30.14
C MET A 324 -15.66 26.20 -29.15
N ILE A 325 -15.90 26.76 -27.94
CA ILE A 325 -16.72 26.10 -26.92
C ILE A 325 -18.17 26.02 -27.35
N GLU A 326 -18.71 27.09 -27.96
CA GLU A 326 -20.09 27.13 -28.50
C GLU A 326 -20.28 26.11 -29.63
N ARG A 327 -19.32 25.98 -30.53
CA ARG A 327 -19.39 25.10 -31.72
C ARG A 327 -19.21 23.64 -31.36
N HIS A 328 -18.24 23.28 -30.51
CA HIS A 328 -17.83 21.88 -30.25
C HIS A 328 -18.28 21.39 -28.86
N GLY A 329 -18.72 22.31 -28.00
CA GLY A 329 -19.01 22.06 -26.60
C GLY A 329 -17.73 21.94 -25.76
N ALA A 330 -17.84 22.21 -24.47
CA ALA A 330 -16.72 22.22 -23.53
C ALA A 330 -15.98 20.85 -23.44
N VAL A 331 -16.67 19.76 -23.73
CA VAL A 331 -16.09 18.38 -23.76
C VAL A 331 -15.92 17.99 -25.21
N SER A 332 -14.77 18.26 -25.77
CA SER A 332 -14.42 17.96 -27.17
C SER A 332 -12.89 17.86 -27.37
N ARG A 333 -12.49 17.31 -28.50
CA ARG A 333 -11.10 17.22 -28.94
C ARG A 333 -10.49 18.60 -29.08
N GLU A 334 -11.21 19.51 -29.72
CA GLU A 334 -10.79 20.87 -30.03
C GLU A 334 -10.53 21.66 -28.75
N VAL A 335 -11.46 21.60 -27.79
CA VAL A 335 -11.30 22.30 -26.51
C VAL A 335 -10.17 21.71 -25.69
N SER A 336 -9.97 20.37 -25.67
CA SER A 336 -8.83 19.79 -24.94
C SER A 336 -7.48 20.21 -25.54
N ALA A 337 -7.38 20.28 -26.87
CA ALA A 337 -6.18 20.77 -27.54
C ALA A 337 -5.91 22.24 -27.18
N ALA A 338 -6.93 23.09 -27.31
CA ALA A 338 -6.80 24.50 -26.98
C ALA A 338 -6.44 24.75 -25.51
N LEU A 339 -6.96 23.90 -24.58
CA LEU A 339 -6.55 23.94 -23.16
C LEU A 339 -5.06 23.65 -22.98
N ALA A 340 -4.56 22.61 -23.66
CA ALA A 340 -3.15 22.23 -23.56
C ALA A 340 -2.20 23.30 -24.15
N GLU A 341 -2.55 23.81 -25.34
CA GLU A 341 -1.79 24.86 -26.03
C GLU A 341 -1.82 26.16 -25.25
N GLY A 342 -2.99 26.57 -24.79
CA GLY A 342 -3.19 27.82 -24.09
C GLY A 342 -2.46 27.85 -22.73
N ILE A 343 -2.54 26.78 -21.94
CA ILE A 343 -1.81 26.73 -20.66
C ILE A 343 -0.31 26.64 -20.86
N ARG A 344 0.14 25.90 -21.88
CA ARG A 344 1.54 25.84 -22.27
C ARG A 344 2.08 27.23 -22.60
N TYR A 345 1.37 27.98 -23.42
CA TYR A 345 1.76 29.35 -23.81
C TYR A 345 1.79 30.29 -22.60
N ARG A 346 0.76 30.30 -21.77
CA ARG A 346 0.64 31.21 -20.62
C ARG A 346 1.68 30.95 -19.53
N CYS A 347 2.07 29.69 -19.33
CA CYS A 347 3.08 29.32 -18.35
C CYS A 347 4.49 29.25 -18.95
N GLU A 348 4.65 29.49 -20.25
CA GLU A 348 5.94 29.35 -20.96
C GLU A 348 6.60 27.99 -20.70
N SER A 349 5.77 26.92 -20.59
CA SER A 349 6.23 25.58 -20.32
C SER A 349 6.62 24.82 -21.59
N THR A 350 7.49 23.81 -21.45
CA THR A 350 7.88 22.91 -22.56
C THR A 350 6.67 22.08 -23.01
N LEU A 351 5.90 21.56 -22.07
CA LEU A 351 4.71 20.76 -22.30
C LEU A 351 3.48 21.40 -21.61
N GLY A 352 2.34 21.35 -22.29
CA GLY A 352 1.05 21.73 -21.73
C GLY A 352 0.08 20.55 -21.75
N VAL A 353 -0.64 20.32 -20.67
CA VAL A 353 -1.68 19.29 -20.58
C VAL A 353 -3.06 19.94 -20.51
N GLY A 354 -4.00 19.46 -21.31
CA GLY A 354 -5.40 19.86 -21.30
C GLY A 354 -6.32 18.66 -21.07
N ILE A 355 -7.19 18.73 -20.06
CA ILE A 355 -8.14 17.65 -19.75
C ILE A 355 -9.54 18.21 -19.65
N THR A 356 -10.46 17.65 -20.46
CA THR A 356 -11.89 17.96 -20.36
C THR A 356 -12.73 16.69 -20.52
N GLY A 357 -13.86 16.58 -19.80
CA GLY A 357 -14.65 15.35 -19.83
C GLY A 357 -15.88 15.37 -18.93
N VAL A 358 -16.65 14.30 -18.97
CA VAL A 358 -17.85 14.06 -18.17
C VAL A 358 -17.54 13.02 -17.09
N ALA A 359 -17.24 13.50 -15.88
CA ALA A 359 -16.88 12.59 -14.77
C ALA A 359 -18.10 11.99 -14.03
N GLY A 360 -19.34 12.44 -14.33
CA GLY A 360 -20.54 11.91 -13.70
C GLY A 360 -20.76 12.40 -12.24
N PRO A 361 -21.83 11.88 -11.54
CA PRO A 361 -22.82 10.93 -12.09
C PRO A 361 -23.78 11.52 -13.11
N GLY A 362 -23.99 12.86 -13.11
CA GLY A 362 -24.81 13.60 -14.07
C GLY A 362 -24.00 14.20 -15.21
N GLY A 363 -24.69 14.93 -16.11
CA GLY A 363 -24.08 15.69 -17.21
C GLY A 363 -23.72 14.86 -18.46
N GLY A 364 -24.00 13.58 -18.45
CA GLY A 364 -23.84 12.72 -19.63
C GLY A 364 -25.03 12.82 -20.60
N THR A 365 -24.74 12.69 -21.89
CA THR A 365 -25.72 12.53 -22.97
C THR A 365 -25.39 11.28 -23.77
N ALA A 366 -26.26 10.90 -24.73
CA ALA A 366 -25.97 9.76 -25.62
C ALA A 366 -24.70 9.99 -26.46
N GLU A 367 -24.44 11.23 -26.85
CA GLU A 367 -23.24 11.61 -27.62
C GLU A 367 -21.99 11.80 -26.76
N LYS A 368 -22.18 12.29 -25.53
CA LYS A 368 -21.11 12.55 -24.57
C LYS A 368 -21.43 11.85 -23.24
N PRO A 369 -21.28 10.50 -23.17
CA PRO A 369 -21.64 9.74 -22.00
C PRO A 369 -20.73 10.04 -20.80
N VAL A 370 -21.21 9.69 -19.60
CA VAL A 370 -20.37 9.67 -18.39
C VAL A 370 -19.16 8.75 -18.63
N GLY A 371 -17.99 9.24 -18.29
CA GLY A 371 -16.72 8.55 -18.55
C GLY A 371 -15.95 9.09 -19.78
N LEU A 372 -16.62 9.80 -20.69
CA LEU A 372 -15.96 10.41 -21.83
C LEU A 372 -15.00 11.52 -21.38
N VAL A 373 -13.71 11.36 -21.72
CA VAL A 373 -12.65 12.33 -21.40
C VAL A 373 -11.75 12.50 -22.63
N PHE A 374 -11.43 13.76 -22.91
CA PHE A 374 -10.40 14.16 -23.88
C PHE A 374 -9.17 14.64 -23.14
N HIS A 375 -8.01 14.13 -23.54
CA HIS A 375 -6.71 14.48 -23.03
C HIS A 375 -5.87 15.04 -24.16
N ALA A 376 -5.19 16.12 -23.90
CA ALA A 376 -4.26 16.71 -24.86
C ALA A 376 -2.90 16.97 -24.21
N VAL A 377 -1.82 16.74 -24.96
CA VAL A 377 -0.45 17.13 -24.60
C VAL A 377 0.11 17.95 -25.74
N ALA A 378 0.36 19.22 -25.47
CA ALA A 378 0.95 20.18 -26.41
C ALA A 378 2.46 20.30 -26.19
N SER A 379 3.21 20.38 -27.28
CA SER A 379 4.66 20.60 -27.32
C SER A 379 5.02 21.44 -28.54
N ASP A 380 6.31 21.76 -28.75
CA ASP A 380 6.77 22.42 -29.98
C ASP A 380 6.54 21.57 -31.24
N ALA A 381 6.49 20.24 -31.10
CA ALA A 381 6.20 19.31 -32.22
C ALA A 381 4.71 19.22 -32.56
N GLY A 382 3.84 19.92 -31.85
CA GLY A 382 2.39 19.90 -32.03
C GLY A 382 1.64 19.31 -30.84
N THR A 383 0.32 19.15 -31.01
CA THR A 383 -0.60 18.73 -29.96
C THR A 383 -1.19 17.36 -30.26
N GLU A 384 -0.93 16.40 -29.38
CA GLU A 384 -1.55 15.08 -29.40
C GLU A 384 -2.85 15.10 -28.60
N VAL A 385 -3.93 14.51 -29.12
CA VAL A 385 -5.20 14.39 -28.42
C VAL A 385 -5.71 12.95 -28.43
N ILE A 386 -5.99 12.43 -27.23
CA ILE A 386 -6.57 11.10 -27.04
C ILE A 386 -7.95 11.24 -26.40
N GLN A 387 -8.92 10.51 -26.97
CA GLN A 387 -10.24 10.33 -26.40
C GLN A 387 -10.33 8.96 -25.74
N ARG A 388 -10.91 8.93 -24.52
CA ARG A 388 -11.22 7.68 -23.80
C ARG A 388 -12.59 7.77 -23.17
N ASN A 389 -13.21 6.58 -22.99
CA ASN A 389 -14.42 6.43 -22.18
C ASN A 389 -14.10 5.49 -21.01
N PHE A 390 -13.97 6.08 -19.82
CA PHE A 390 -13.57 5.34 -18.62
C PHE A 390 -14.77 4.81 -17.85
N PRO A 391 -14.71 3.57 -17.34
CA PRO A 391 -15.76 2.99 -16.53
C PRO A 391 -15.67 3.44 -15.07
N GLY A 392 -16.80 3.34 -14.37
CA GLY A 392 -16.86 3.51 -12.92
C GLY A 392 -17.50 4.81 -12.47
N ASP A 393 -17.32 5.11 -11.18
CA ASP A 393 -17.82 6.32 -10.55
C ASP A 393 -16.95 7.54 -10.85
N ARG A 394 -17.40 8.70 -10.40
CA ARG A 394 -16.72 9.99 -10.55
C ARG A 394 -15.26 9.95 -10.03
N LYS A 395 -15.02 9.31 -8.88
CA LYS A 395 -13.68 9.22 -8.30
C LYS A 395 -12.74 8.39 -9.20
N ARG A 396 -13.23 7.27 -9.68
CA ARG A 396 -12.49 6.37 -10.55
C ARG A 396 -12.22 6.99 -11.93
N ILE A 397 -13.22 7.64 -12.54
CA ILE A 397 -13.05 8.33 -13.84
C ILE A 397 -11.99 9.44 -13.73
N ARG A 398 -12.01 10.25 -12.68
CA ARG A 398 -11.00 11.28 -12.44
C ARG A 398 -9.60 10.70 -12.27
N ARG A 399 -9.47 9.58 -11.57
CA ARG A 399 -8.18 8.88 -11.40
C ARG A 399 -7.67 8.35 -12.74
N PHE A 400 -8.50 7.65 -13.52
CA PHE A 400 -8.16 7.23 -14.89
C PHE A 400 -7.70 8.40 -15.75
N ALA A 401 -8.43 9.51 -15.71
CA ALA A 401 -8.11 10.69 -16.51
C ALA A 401 -6.74 11.29 -16.13
N SER A 402 -6.41 11.37 -14.84
CA SER A 402 -5.11 11.85 -14.39
C SER A 402 -3.98 10.86 -14.76
N THR A 403 -4.22 9.55 -14.65
CA THR A 403 -3.25 8.51 -15.05
C THR A 403 -2.97 8.56 -16.55
N MET A 404 -4.02 8.68 -17.39
CA MET A 404 -3.85 8.80 -18.84
C MET A 404 -3.03 10.02 -19.22
N ALA A 405 -3.29 11.16 -18.59
CA ALA A 405 -2.52 12.40 -18.85
C ALA A 405 -1.03 12.23 -18.48
N LEU A 406 -0.72 11.62 -17.34
CA LEU A 406 0.65 11.33 -16.92
C LEU A 406 1.33 10.36 -17.89
N ASP A 407 0.64 9.30 -18.35
CA ASP A 407 1.22 8.34 -19.30
C ASP A 407 1.49 8.99 -20.66
N MET A 408 0.60 9.87 -21.15
CA MET A 408 0.85 10.65 -22.38
C MET A 408 2.09 11.55 -22.22
N VAL A 409 2.26 12.23 -21.10
CA VAL A 409 3.44 13.06 -20.81
C VAL A 409 4.70 12.18 -20.77
N ARG A 410 4.65 11.02 -20.07
CA ARG A 410 5.77 10.06 -20.03
C ARG A 410 6.20 9.63 -21.43
N ARG A 411 5.27 9.15 -22.24
CA ARG A 411 5.53 8.69 -23.62
C ARG A 411 6.08 9.79 -24.52
N LYS A 412 5.68 11.03 -24.29
CA LYS A 412 6.20 12.20 -25.05
C LYS A 412 7.65 12.54 -24.69
N LEU A 413 8.11 12.14 -23.50
CA LEU A 413 9.45 12.41 -22.99
C LEU A 413 10.46 11.28 -23.25
N MET A 414 9.99 10.06 -23.48
CA MET A 414 10.82 8.91 -23.85
C MET A 414 11.33 9.06 -25.29
#